data_23317841bd7ec1ef479e0a583c640aa8
#
_entry.id   23317841bd7ec1ef479e0a583c640aa8
#
_cell.length_a   1.000
_cell.length_b   1.000
_cell.length_c   1.000
_cell.angle_alpha   90.00
_cell.angle_beta   90.00
_cell.angle_gamma   90.00
#
_symmetry.space_group_name_H-M   'P 1'
#
loop_
_entity.id
_entity.type
_entity.pdbx_description
1 polymer ?
#
loop_
_entity_poly.entity_id
_entity_poly.type
_entity_poly.pdbx_seq_one_letter_code
_entity_poly.pdbx_strand_id
1 'polypeptide(L)'
;MITLDNFESCVPYRILVRGEEYYDTDAVSELEETSPGEWTATVEGTDDYNVEISMNGKEVESWYCDCPYDGEICKHVVAALLAIRDNNKRVSR
;
A
#
# COMPACT_ATOMS: atom_id res chain seq x y z
N MET A 1 -5.07 10.57 11.52
CA MET A 1 -5.82 9.92 10.45
C MET A 1 -4.94 9.80 9.20
N ILE A 2 -4.83 8.61 8.65
CA ILE A 2 -4.00 8.36 7.47
C ILE A 2 -4.90 8.32 6.23
N THR A 3 -4.52 9.07 5.20
CA THR A 3 -5.25 9.08 3.93
C THR A 3 -4.29 8.82 2.78
N LEU A 4 -4.83 8.58 1.60
CA LEU A 4 -3.99 8.43 0.40
C LEU A 4 -3.23 9.72 0.07
N ASP A 5 -3.71 10.87 0.56
CA ASP A 5 -3.04 12.14 0.29
C ASP A 5 -1.95 12.47 1.30
N ASN A 6 -1.99 11.89 2.50
CA ASN A 6 -1.05 12.27 3.55
C ASN A 6 -0.24 11.13 4.16
N PHE A 7 -0.45 9.88 3.70
CA PHE A 7 0.26 8.76 4.34
C PHE A 7 1.77 8.94 4.24
N GLU A 8 2.25 9.65 3.24
CA GLU A 8 3.69 9.88 3.06
C GLU A 8 4.28 10.68 4.22
N SER A 9 3.46 11.50 4.88
CA SER A 9 3.90 12.26 6.05
C SER A 9 3.77 11.46 7.35
N CYS A 10 3.08 10.33 7.30
CA CYS A 10 2.76 9.55 8.49
C CYS A 10 3.71 8.37 8.71
N VAL A 11 4.59 8.10 7.77
CA VAL A 11 5.52 6.97 7.87
C VAL A 11 6.96 7.48 7.92
N PRO A 12 7.88 6.73 8.57
CA PRO A 12 9.28 7.12 8.56
C PRO A 12 9.82 7.21 7.14
N TYR A 13 10.67 8.19 6.91
CA TYR A 13 11.19 8.46 5.57
C TYR A 13 11.85 7.22 4.94
N ARG A 14 12.61 6.47 5.71
CA ARG A 14 13.30 5.29 5.19
C ARG A 14 12.33 4.20 4.73
N ILE A 15 11.19 4.09 5.42
CA ILE A 15 10.14 3.14 5.03
C ILE A 15 9.47 3.62 3.75
N LEU A 16 9.21 4.91 3.66
CA LEU A 16 8.60 5.51 2.48
C LEU A 16 9.48 5.28 1.24
N VAL A 17 10.78 5.55 1.35
CA VAL A 17 11.71 5.38 0.24
C VAL A 17 11.74 3.92 -0.23
N ARG A 18 11.75 2.96 0.70
CA ARG A 18 11.75 1.55 0.34
C ARG A 18 10.46 1.16 -0.35
N GLY A 19 9.33 1.68 0.15
CA GLY A 19 8.04 1.41 -0.49
C GLY A 19 7.99 1.98 -1.90
N GLU A 20 8.54 3.16 -2.11
CA GLU A 20 8.60 3.75 -3.43
C GLU A 20 9.46 2.92 -4.39
N GLU A 21 10.55 2.35 -3.90
CA GLU A 21 11.39 1.47 -4.71
C GLU A 21 10.61 0.23 -5.18
N TYR A 22 9.86 -0.39 -4.27
CA TYR A 22 9.03 -1.53 -4.65
C TYR A 22 7.98 -1.14 -5.70
N TYR A 23 7.35 0.00 -5.51
CA TYR A 23 6.34 0.46 -6.45
C TYR A 23 6.96 0.76 -7.82
N ASP A 24 8.12 1.44 -7.84
CA ASP A 24 8.78 1.85 -9.08
C ASP A 24 9.31 0.66 -9.90
N THR A 25 9.62 -0.45 -9.23
CA THR A 25 10.13 -1.64 -9.92
C THR A 25 9.02 -2.62 -10.27
N ASP A 26 7.76 -2.19 -10.16
CA ASP A 26 6.59 -3.04 -10.44
C ASP A 26 6.52 -4.26 -9.53
N ALA A 27 7.01 -4.14 -8.32
CA ALA A 27 6.94 -5.23 -7.36
C ALA A 27 5.52 -5.46 -6.84
N VAL A 28 4.65 -4.46 -6.95
CA VAL A 28 3.25 -4.61 -6.56
C VAL A 28 2.50 -5.28 -7.70
N SER A 29 2.03 -6.51 -7.47
CA SER A 29 1.28 -7.26 -8.45
C SER A 29 -0.10 -7.59 -7.86
N GLU A 30 -1.01 -8.03 -8.71
CA GLU A 30 -2.33 -8.51 -8.29
C GLU A 30 -3.06 -7.55 -7.37
N LEU A 31 -2.95 -6.24 -7.64
CA LEU A 31 -3.71 -5.25 -6.89
C LEU A 31 -5.18 -5.38 -7.28
N GLU A 32 -6.04 -5.59 -6.27
CA GLU A 32 -7.45 -5.83 -6.54
C GLU A 32 -8.30 -5.25 -5.43
N GLU A 33 -9.38 -4.60 -5.82
CA GLU A 33 -10.42 -4.17 -4.86
C GLU A 33 -11.47 -5.27 -4.79
N THR A 34 -11.41 -6.07 -3.72
CA THR A 34 -12.28 -7.24 -3.58
C THR A 34 -13.69 -6.87 -3.17
N SER A 35 -13.85 -5.76 -2.47
CA SER A 35 -15.14 -5.19 -2.06
C SER A 35 -14.94 -3.69 -1.96
N PRO A 36 -16.00 -2.89 -1.98
CA PRO A 36 -15.82 -1.44 -1.86
C PRO A 36 -14.98 -1.09 -0.63
N GLY A 37 -13.84 -0.47 -0.86
CA GLY A 37 -12.92 -0.09 0.20
C GLY A 37 -11.97 -1.19 0.67
N GLU A 38 -12.12 -2.42 0.18
CA GLU A 38 -11.27 -3.54 0.61
C GLU A 38 -10.31 -3.91 -0.51
N TRP A 39 -9.04 -3.70 -0.26
CA TRP A 39 -8.00 -3.91 -1.27
C TRP A 39 -7.05 -5.04 -0.85
N THR A 40 -6.62 -5.82 -1.81
CA THR A 40 -5.55 -6.79 -1.62
C THR A 40 -4.48 -6.56 -2.67
N ALA A 41 -3.25 -6.88 -2.32
CA ALA A 41 -2.13 -6.75 -3.24
C ALA A 41 -1.06 -7.76 -2.87
N THR A 42 -0.28 -8.17 -3.85
CA THR A 42 0.91 -8.98 -3.62
C THR A 42 2.11 -8.10 -3.91
N VAL A 43 3.05 -8.04 -2.97
CA VAL A 43 4.29 -7.29 -3.15
C VAL A 43 5.43 -8.29 -3.23
N GLU A 44 6.11 -8.30 -4.37
CA GLU A 44 7.20 -9.25 -4.65
C GLU A 44 8.52 -8.69 -4.16
N GLY A 45 9.16 -9.41 -3.27
CA GLY A 45 10.46 -9.05 -2.73
C GLY A 45 11.31 -10.31 -2.67
N THR A 46 11.98 -10.53 -1.54
CA THR A 46 12.67 -11.80 -1.30
C THR A 46 11.66 -12.94 -1.34
N ASP A 47 10.48 -12.69 -0.77
CA ASP A 47 9.33 -13.57 -0.84
C ASP A 47 8.16 -12.75 -1.37
N ASP A 48 7.05 -13.40 -1.70
CA ASP A 48 5.83 -12.70 -2.04
C ASP A 48 5.05 -12.43 -0.77
N TYR A 49 4.72 -11.16 -0.54
CA TYR A 49 4.01 -10.75 0.67
C TYR A 49 2.61 -10.31 0.31
N ASN A 50 1.63 -10.74 1.10
CA ASN A 50 0.24 -10.37 0.89
C ASN A 50 -0.09 -9.16 1.76
N VAL A 51 -0.66 -8.15 1.13
CA VAL A 51 -1.05 -6.92 1.80
C VAL A 51 -2.55 -6.75 1.68
N GLU A 52 -3.20 -6.38 2.79
CA GLU A 52 -4.63 -6.08 2.79
C GLU A 52 -4.81 -4.68 3.37
N ILE A 53 -5.64 -3.89 2.71
CA ILE A 53 -5.88 -2.52 3.14
C ILE A 53 -7.37 -2.26 3.12
N SER A 54 -7.89 -1.75 4.23
CA SER A 54 -9.28 -1.33 4.34
C SER A 54 -9.35 0.18 4.26
N MET A 55 -10.20 0.68 3.40
CA MET A 55 -10.32 2.11 3.15
C MET A 55 -11.77 2.57 3.29
N ASN A 56 -11.91 3.84 3.69
CA ASN A 56 -13.20 4.52 3.67
C ASN A 56 -12.99 5.80 2.88
N GLY A 57 -13.38 5.77 1.61
CA GLY A 57 -13.04 6.85 0.70
C GLY A 57 -11.53 6.92 0.52
N LYS A 58 -10.92 8.03 0.86
CA LYS A 58 -9.46 8.20 0.83
C LYS A 58 -8.80 7.87 2.16
N GLU A 59 -9.58 7.62 3.19
CA GLU A 59 -9.04 7.32 4.51
C GLU A 59 -8.62 5.86 4.60
N VAL A 60 -7.41 5.62 5.10
CA VAL A 60 -6.90 4.27 5.32
C VAL A 60 -7.30 3.88 6.75
N GLU A 61 -8.28 2.98 6.86
CA GLU A 61 -8.78 2.56 8.16
C GLU A 61 -7.89 1.52 8.83
N SER A 62 -7.40 0.58 8.04
CA SER A 62 -6.52 -0.45 8.57
C SER A 62 -5.66 -1.03 7.46
N TRP A 63 -4.62 -1.73 7.86
CA TRP A 63 -3.72 -2.38 6.92
C TRP A 63 -3.15 -3.64 7.56
N TYR A 64 -2.77 -4.58 6.71
CA TYR A 64 -2.14 -5.82 7.15
C TYR A 64 -1.12 -6.26 6.11
N CYS A 65 0.01 -6.76 6.57
CA CYS A 65 1.02 -7.37 5.71
C CYS A 65 1.57 -8.59 6.44
N ASP A 66 1.74 -9.69 5.73
CA ASP A 66 2.20 -10.92 6.34
C ASP A 66 3.73 -11.02 6.43
N CYS A 67 4.43 -9.91 6.19
CA CYS A 67 5.88 -9.88 6.37
C CYS A 67 6.23 -9.87 7.86
N PRO A 68 7.46 -10.23 8.20
CA PRO A 68 7.86 -10.31 9.62
C PRO A 68 8.11 -8.98 10.30
N TYR A 69 7.87 -7.86 9.61
CA TYR A 69 8.11 -6.53 10.20
C TYR A 69 7.09 -6.30 11.32
N ASP A 70 7.59 -6.06 12.50
CA ASP A 70 6.76 -5.87 13.69
C ASP A 70 6.72 -4.39 14.05
N GLY A 71 6.06 -3.63 13.24
CA GLY A 71 5.93 -2.19 13.45
C GLY A 71 4.61 -1.73 12.91
N GLU A 72 4.55 -0.46 12.59
CA GLU A 72 3.32 0.14 12.06
C GLU A 72 3.20 -0.17 10.56
N ILE A 73 3.25 0.85 9.72
CA ILE A 73 3.17 0.62 8.28
C ILE A 73 4.54 0.18 7.76
N CYS A 74 4.59 -0.98 7.13
CA CYS A 74 5.83 -1.48 6.55
C CYS A 74 5.98 -1.00 5.11
N LYS A 75 7.15 -1.24 4.52
CA LYS A 75 7.43 -0.82 3.14
C LYS A 75 6.48 -1.46 2.13
N HIS A 76 6.01 -2.67 2.40
CA HIS A 76 5.09 -3.34 1.48
C HIS A 76 3.73 -2.65 1.47
N VAL A 77 3.26 -2.23 2.64
CA VAL A 77 2.00 -1.49 2.74
C VAL A 77 2.13 -0.14 2.03
N VAL A 78 3.27 0.54 2.17
CA VAL A 78 3.51 1.80 1.47
C VAL A 78 3.43 1.58 -0.05
N ALA A 79 4.06 0.54 -0.55
CA ALA A 79 4.03 0.23 -1.98
C ALA A 79 2.59 0.00 -2.45
N ALA A 80 1.80 -0.75 -1.66
CA ALA A 80 0.40 -1.00 -1.99
C ALA A 80 -0.41 0.29 -1.97
N LEU A 81 -0.18 1.17 -1.00
CA LEU A 81 -0.89 2.45 -0.94
C LEU A 81 -0.57 3.32 -2.14
N LEU A 82 0.68 3.34 -2.58
CA LEU A 82 1.08 4.06 -3.78
C LEU A 82 0.35 3.51 -5.01
N ALA A 83 0.24 2.19 -5.10
CA ALA A 83 -0.44 1.54 -6.21
C ALA A 83 -1.93 1.86 -6.21
N ILE A 84 -2.57 1.86 -5.04
CA ILE A 84 -3.99 2.21 -4.92
C ILE A 84 -4.21 3.67 -5.36
N ARG A 85 -3.35 4.56 -4.89
CA ARG A 85 -3.45 5.98 -5.23
C ARG A 85 -3.33 6.19 -6.74
N ASP A 86 -2.37 5.52 -7.36
CA ASP A 86 -2.16 5.63 -8.80
C ASP A 86 -3.34 5.04 -9.58
N ASN A 87 -3.86 3.90 -9.11
CA ASN A 87 -5.01 3.27 -9.74
C ASN A 87 -6.23 4.19 -9.70
N ASN A 88 -6.45 4.87 -8.58
CA ASN A 88 -7.57 5.81 -8.45
C ASN A 88 -7.43 6.99 -9.42
N LYS A 89 -6.20 7.48 -9.61
CA LYS A 89 -5.95 8.56 -10.57
C LYS A 89 -6.27 8.13 -11.99
N ARG A 90 -5.93 6.89 -12.34
CA ARG A 90 -6.20 6.37 -13.68
C ARG A 90 -7.69 6.23 -13.94
N VAL A 91 -8.43 5.78 -12.93
CA VAL A 91 -9.86 5.54 -13.05
C VAL A 91 -10.65 6.83 -13.10
N SER A 92 -10.13 7.90 -12.52
CA SER A 92 -10.87 9.16 -12.39
C SER A 92 -10.83 10.06 -13.62
N ARG A 93 -10.45 9.53 -14.75
CA ARG A 93 -10.50 10.29 -15.99
C ARG A 93 -11.90 10.37 -16.54
#